data_13a53b4918d8008459a399d423100461
#
_entry.id   13a53b4918d8008459a399d423100461
#
_cell.length_a   1.000
_cell.length_b   1.000
_cell.length_c   1.000
_cell.angle_alpha   90.00
_cell.angle_beta   90.00
_cell.angle_gamma   90.00
#
_symmetry.space_group_name_H-M   'P 1'
#
loop_
_entity.id
_entity.type
_entity.pdbx_description
1 polymer ?
#
loop_
_entity_poly.entity_id
_entity_poly.type
_entity_poly.pdbx_seq_one_letter_code
_entity_poly.pdbx_strand_id
1 'polypeptide(L)'
;MQFTKMQGCGNDYIYVNCFTETVPDPSRAAIRLSDRHFGIGGDGLVLICPSEVADFCMEMYNADGSRSEMCGNAIRCVGKYVYDRGLTDKTELTIKTRAGIKTLWLNVADGAVETVRVCMGSPEFRPEKIPVAAAGETFLEQPIDVLGETWTVSSVNTGNPHCVTYVDDAMALDFPRIGPAFENHAVFPARANIEFVEVVDDHTLRVRVWERGSGETLACGTGSTAALAVTARLGKCGDEADVLLRGGKLHIAWDRSQNLLYMTGPAAFVFDGTVTL
;
A
#
# COMPACT_ATOMS: atom_id res chain seq x y z
N MET A 1 23.71 -8.42 12.93
CA MET A 1 22.52 -8.78 12.18
C MET A 1 22.69 -8.32 10.74
N GLN A 2 22.52 -9.23 9.79
CA GLN A 2 22.47 -8.90 8.37
C GLN A 2 21.08 -8.36 7.99
N PHE A 3 21.03 -7.46 7.06
CA PHE A 3 19.78 -6.89 6.54
C PHE A 3 19.91 -6.60 5.04
N THR A 4 18.76 -6.47 4.39
CA THR A 4 18.64 -5.99 3.02
C THR A 4 17.75 -4.76 2.99
N LYS A 5 18.21 -3.69 2.35
CA LYS A 5 17.37 -2.52 2.05
C LYS A 5 16.66 -2.75 0.73
N MET A 6 15.33 -2.63 0.71
CA MET A 6 14.52 -2.74 -0.49
C MET A 6 13.46 -1.64 -0.54
N GLN A 7 12.92 -1.40 -1.73
CA GLN A 7 11.82 -0.46 -1.93
C GLN A 7 10.81 -0.97 -2.97
N GLY A 8 9.55 -0.55 -2.82
CA GLY A 8 8.50 -0.70 -3.80
C GLY A 8 7.85 0.66 -4.06
N CYS A 9 8.09 1.23 -5.24
CA CYS A 9 7.61 2.56 -5.62
C CYS A 9 8.01 3.66 -4.61
N GLY A 10 9.26 3.64 -4.13
CA GLY A 10 9.79 4.63 -3.18
C GLY A 10 9.45 4.40 -1.71
N ASN A 11 8.54 3.48 -1.39
CA ASN A 11 8.28 3.06 -0.01
C ASN A 11 9.35 2.04 0.40
N ASP A 12 10.25 2.44 1.30
CA ASP A 12 11.52 1.77 1.55
C ASP A 12 11.63 1.20 2.96
N TYR A 13 11.88 -0.10 3.06
CA TYR A 13 11.99 -0.84 4.32
C TYR A 13 13.34 -1.54 4.46
N ILE A 14 13.62 -1.90 5.72
CA ILE A 14 14.75 -2.76 6.12
C ILE A 14 14.19 -4.17 6.26
N TYR A 15 14.74 -5.12 5.50
CA TYR A 15 14.30 -6.53 5.50
C TYR A 15 15.29 -7.40 6.23
N VAL A 16 14.81 -8.25 7.12
CA VAL A 16 15.62 -9.22 7.87
C VAL A 16 15.11 -10.62 7.60
N ASN A 17 16.02 -11.50 7.20
CA ASN A 17 15.73 -12.91 6.98
C ASN A 17 15.80 -13.67 8.30
N CYS A 18 14.65 -13.97 8.91
CA CYS A 18 14.55 -14.68 10.17
C CYS A 18 14.75 -16.20 10.07
N PHE A 19 15.10 -16.74 8.90
CA PHE A 19 15.64 -18.09 8.78
C PHE A 19 17.09 -18.18 9.25
N THR A 20 17.81 -17.05 9.23
CA THR A 20 19.23 -16.97 9.61
C THR A 20 19.52 -15.96 10.70
N GLU A 21 18.63 -15.01 10.93
CA GLU A 21 18.80 -13.90 11.88
C GLU A 21 17.71 -13.93 12.94
N THR A 22 18.00 -13.36 14.11
CA THR A 22 17.03 -13.16 15.19
C THR A 22 16.98 -11.68 15.58
N VAL A 23 15.79 -11.12 15.68
CA VAL A 23 15.55 -9.76 16.16
C VAL A 23 14.82 -9.84 17.51
N PRO A 24 15.49 -9.68 18.65
CA PRO A 24 14.88 -9.91 19.96
C PRO A 24 13.74 -8.96 20.29
N ASP A 25 13.87 -7.69 19.89
CA ASP A 25 12.86 -6.64 20.08
C ASP A 25 12.65 -5.90 18.76
N PRO A 26 11.74 -6.41 17.89
CA PRO A 26 11.52 -5.81 16.58
C PRO A 26 10.98 -4.39 16.62
N SER A 27 10.16 -4.05 17.62
CA SER A 27 9.62 -2.70 17.79
C SER A 27 10.73 -1.68 18.04
N ARG A 28 11.59 -1.96 19.00
CA ARG A 28 12.75 -1.11 19.31
C ARG A 28 13.75 -1.07 18.16
N ALA A 29 13.99 -2.20 17.50
CA ALA A 29 14.85 -2.28 16.34
C ALA A 29 14.30 -1.41 15.20
N ALA A 30 12.99 -1.44 14.93
CA ALA A 30 12.36 -0.61 13.92
C ALA A 30 12.59 0.88 14.18
N ILE A 31 12.34 1.37 15.40
CA ILE A 31 12.58 2.78 15.78
C ILE A 31 14.02 3.17 15.50
N ARG A 32 14.98 2.37 15.99
CA ARG A 32 16.40 2.69 15.88
C ARG A 32 16.91 2.62 14.44
N LEU A 33 16.54 1.58 13.72
CA LEU A 33 17.09 1.32 12.38
C LEU A 33 16.44 2.19 11.31
N SER A 34 15.18 2.60 11.50
CA SER A 34 14.44 3.41 10.53
C SER A 34 14.85 4.88 10.56
N ASP A 35 15.54 5.35 11.60
CA ASP A 35 16.03 6.71 11.64
C ASP A 35 16.95 6.99 10.44
N ARG A 36 16.62 8.01 9.65
CA ARG A 36 17.33 8.35 8.41
C ARG A 36 18.66 9.06 8.63
N HIS A 37 18.94 9.50 9.86
CA HIS A 37 20.17 10.22 10.24
C HIS A 37 21.09 9.38 11.12
N PHE A 38 20.52 8.57 12.03
CA PHE A 38 21.27 7.83 13.04
C PHE A 38 21.14 6.32 12.89
N GLY A 39 20.29 5.85 11.97
CA GLY A 39 20.09 4.44 11.64
C GLY A 39 20.47 4.11 10.20
N ILE A 40 19.80 3.09 9.65
CA ILE A 40 19.88 2.72 8.24
C ILE A 40 19.00 3.66 7.40
N GLY A 41 17.91 4.14 8.00
CA GLY A 41 16.88 4.94 7.37
C GLY A 41 15.87 4.11 6.59
N GLY A 42 14.59 4.38 6.79
CA GLY A 42 13.50 3.71 6.08
C GLY A 42 12.14 3.99 6.72
N ASP A 43 11.08 3.48 6.08
CA ASP A 43 9.72 3.60 6.57
C ASP A 43 9.41 2.57 7.67
N GLY A 44 10.32 1.60 7.91
CA GLY A 44 10.19 0.62 8.94
C GLY A 44 11.07 -0.62 8.74
N LEU A 45 10.71 -1.67 9.49
CA LEU A 45 11.37 -2.98 9.53
C LEU A 45 10.39 -4.07 9.10
N VAL A 46 10.84 -4.96 8.22
CA VAL A 46 10.09 -6.14 7.77
C VAL A 46 10.89 -7.39 8.11
N LEU A 47 10.26 -8.33 8.81
CA LEU A 47 10.81 -9.63 9.13
C LEU A 47 10.21 -10.67 8.18
N ILE A 48 11.07 -11.44 7.51
CA ILE A 48 10.69 -12.57 6.67
C ILE A 48 10.91 -13.84 7.48
N CYS A 49 9.82 -14.43 7.94
CA CYS A 49 9.83 -15.52 8.91
C CYS A 49 9.29 -16.83 8.31
N PRO A 50 9.65 -18.00 8.89
CA PRO A 50 8.97 -19.25 8.58
C PRO A 50 7.49 -19.18 8.98
N SER A 51 6.66 -20.01 8.35
CA SER A 51 5.22 -20.11 8.63
C SER A 51 4.77 -21.57 8.63
N GLU A 52 3.84 -21.93 9.50
CA GLU A 52 3.22 -23.26 9.54
C GLU A 52 1.96 -23.33 8.65
N VAL A 53 1.44 -22.17 8.18
CA VAL A 53 0.13 -22.07 7.51
C VAL A 53 0.22 -21.40 6.12
N ALA A 54 1.41 -20.96 5.72
CA ALA A 54 1.69 -20.32 4.44
C ALA A 54 3.14 -20.65 4.04
N ASP A 55 3.56 -20.27 2.82
CA ASP A 55 4.96 -20.48 2.40
C ASP A 55 5.92 -19.65 3.28
N PHE A 56 5.54 -18.41 3.61
CA PHE A 56 6.30 -17.50 4.46
C PHE A 56 5.38 -16.69 5.38
N CYS A 57 5.98 -16.03 6.38
CA CYS A 57 5.31 -15.04 7.23
C CYS A 57 6.02 -13.69 7.10
N MET A 58 5.26 -12.62 6.93
CA MET A 58 5.73 -11.25 6.98
C MET A 58 5.26 -10.60 8.28
N GLU A 59 6.20 -10.19 9.12
CA GLU A 59 5.94 -9.28 10.24
C GLU A 59 6.49 -7.91 9.93
N MET A 60 5.71 -6.86 10.20
CA MET A 60 6.04 -5.52 9.78
C MET A 60 5.89 -4.53 10.92
N TYR A 61 6.88 -3.65 11.07
CA TYR A 61 6.94 -2.59 12.07
C TYR A 61 7.22 -1.26 11.38
N ASN A 62 6.41 -0.26 11.68
CA ASN A 62 6.60 1.12 11.21
C ASN A 62 7.84 1.76 11.87
N ALA A 63 8.27 2.90 11.35
CA ALA A 63 9.42 3.63 11.91
C ALA A 63 9.22 4.08 13.37
N ASP A 64 7.97 4.24 13.83
CA ASP A 64 7.62 4.54 15.22
C ASP A 64 7.59 3.30 16.13
N GLY A 65 7.90 2.12 15.60
CA GLY A 65 7.86 0.83 16.31
C GLY A 65 6.47 0.19 16.40
N SER A 66 5.43 0.84 15.93
CA SER A 66 4.09 0.26 15.89
C SER A 66 4.02 -0.90 14.91
N ARG A 67 3.26 -1.93 15.27
CA ARG A 67 3.12 -3.12 14.42
C ARG A 67 2.06 -2.87 13.34
N SER A 68 2.43 -2.99 12.08
CA SER A 68 1.52 -2.84 10.94
C SER A 68 0.82 -4.16 10.59
N GLU A 69 -0.36 -4.06 9.99
CA GLU A 69 -1.12 -5.23 9.56
C GLU A 69 -0.61 -5.79 8.22
N MET A 70 -0.41 -4.93 7.23
CA MET A 70 0.08 -5.27 5.89
C MET A 70 0.43 -3.99 5.13
N CYS A 71 1.44 -4.06 4.27
CA CYS A 71 1.77 -3.04 3.28
C CYS A 71 1.95 -3.69 1.92
N GLY A 72 1.18 -3.21 0.93
CA GLY A 72 1.23 -3.73 -0.42
C GLY A 72 2.60 -3.59 -1.10
N ASN A 73 3.33 -2.51 -0.80
CA ASN A 73 4.68 -2.29 -1.31
C ASN A 73 5.68 -3.26 -0.66
N ALA A 74 5.61 -3.38 0.67
CA ALA A 74 6.51 -4.26 1.43
C ALA A 74 6.34 -5.74 1.07
N ILE A 75 5.10 -6.21 0.88
CA ILE A 75 4.86 -7.63 0.57
C ILE A 75 5.37 -8.01 -0.83
N ARG A 76 5.37 -7.07 -1.81
CA ARG A 76 6.01 -7.30 -3.12
C ARG A 76 7.52 -7.51 -2.97
N CYS A 77 8.16 -6.71 -2.12
CA CYS A 77 9.58 -6.88 -1.80
C CYS A 77 9.85 -8.23 -1.12
N VAL A 78 8.97 -8.70 -0.23
CA VAL A 78 9.09 -10.06 0.35
C VAL A 78 9.03 -11.12 -0.74
N GLY A 79 8.04 -11.05 -1.66
CA GLY A 79 7.93 -11.98 -2.78
C GLY A 79 9.21 -12.04 -3.64
N LYS A 80 9.72 -10.85 -4.03
CA LYS A 80 10.98 -10.77 -4.76
C LYS A 80 12.18 -11.31 -3.94
N TYR A 81 12.26 -10.96 -2.66
CA TYR A 81 13.34 -11.38 -1.78
C TYR A 81 13.44 -12.90 -1.71
N VAL A 82 12.33 -13.59 -1.39
CA VAL A 82 12.36 -15.03 -1.16
C VAL A 82 12.71 -15.83 -2.41
N TYR A 83 12.31 -15.34 -3.59
CA TYR A 83 12.64 -15.96 -4.87
C TYR A 83 14.09 -15.66 -5.28
N ASP A 84 14.46 -14.39 -5.40
CA ASP A 84 15.77 -13.98 -5.91
C ASP A 84 16.93 -14.39 -4.96
N ARG A 85 16.65 -14.60 -3.67
CA ARG A 85 17.62 -15.12 -2.68
C ARG A 85 17.61 -16.65 -2.55
N GLY A 86 16.82 -17.34 -3.37
CA GLY A 86 16.80 -18.80 -3.41
C GLY A 86 16.19 -19.49 -2.19
N LEU A 87 15.30 -18.78 -1.45
CA LEU A 87 14.53 -19.40 -0.36
C LEU A 87 13.38 -20.25 -0.92
N THR A 88 12.99 -20.04 -2.17
CA THR A 88 11.98 -20.81 -2.91
C THR A 88 12.19 -20.68 -4.42
N ASP A 89 11.70 -21.66 -5.18
CA ASP A 89 11.61 -21.64 -6.64
C ASP A 89 10.16 -21.45 -7.14
N LYS A 90 9.22 -21.33 -6.21
CA LYS A 90 7.79 -21.10 -6.54
C LYS A 90 7.58 -19.69 -7.09
N THR A 91 6.74 -19.58 -8.13
CA THR A 91 6.27 -18.29 -8.67
C THR A 91 4.87 -17.91 -8.19
N GLU A 92 4.16 -18.82 -7.51
CA GLU A 92 2.96 -18.53 -6.75
C GLU A 92 3.23 -18.80 -5.28
N LEU A 93 3.02 -17.79 -4.43
CA LEU A 93 3.38 -17.81 -3.02
C LEU A 93 2.21 -17.40 -2.15
N THR A 94 2.15 -17.98 -0.96
CA THR A 94 1.27 -17.52 0.12
C THR A 94 2.10 -16.89 1.23
N ILE A 95 1.73 -15.69 1.65
CA ILE A 95 2.39 -14.96 2.74
C ILE A 95 1.40 -14.69 3.86
N LYS A 96 1.69 -15.23 5.05
CA LYS A 96 0.95 -14.89 6.26
C LYS A 96 1.28 -13.47 6.67
N THR A 97 0.24 -12.66 6.90
CA THR A 97 0.33 -11.30 7.46
C THR A 97 -0.66 -11.17 8.62
N ARG A 98 -0.65 -10.05 9.34
CA ARG A 98 -1.69 -9.76 10.34
C ARG A 98 -3.07 -9.52 9.70
N ALA A 99 -3.10 -9.06 8.45
CA ALA A 99 -4.33 -8.91 7.66
C ALA A 99 -4.75 -10.21 6.95
N GLY A 100 -4.29 -11.37 7.42
CA GLY A 100 -4.58 -12.68 6.83
C GLY A 100 -3.51 -13.16 5.84
N ILE A 101 -3.79 -14.29 5.19
CA ILE A 101 -2.91 -14.86 4.17
C ILE A 101 -3.15 -14.11 2.85
N LYS A 102 -2.06 -13.69 2.21
CA LYS A 102 -2.06 -13.04 0.90
C LYS A 102 -1.41 -13.96 -0.13
N THR A 103 -2.02 -14.05 -1.31
CA THR A 103 -1.45 -14.77 -2.46
C THR A 103 -0.72 -13.78 -3.36
N LEU A 104 0.48 -14.15 -3.76
CA LEU A 104 1.36 -13.41 -4.65
C LEU A 104 1.67 -14.26 -5.88
N TRP A 105 1.75 -13.63 -7.05
CA TRP A 105 2.26 -14.21 -8.28
C TRP A 105 3.47 -13.41 -8.75
N LEU A 106 4.57 -14.09 -8.91
CA LEU A 106 5.86 -13.48 -9.29
C LEU A 106 6.00 -13.54 -10.82
N ASN A 107 6.18 -12.39 -11.45
CA ASN A 107 6.56 -12.31 -12.84
C ASN A 107 8.09 -12.33 -12.92
N VAL A 108 8.64 -13.45 -13.40
CA VAL A 108 10.08 -13.69 -13.47
C VAL A 108 10.56 -13.55 -14.90
N ALA A 109 11.58 -12.73 -15.10
CA ALA A 109 12.31 -12.61 -16.36
C ALA A 109 13.82 -12.66 -16.07
N ASP A 110 14.56 -13.30 -16.96
CA ASP A 110 16.02 -13.49 -16.86
C ASP A 110 16.48 -14.02 -15.48
N GLY A 111 15.66 -14.88 -14.86
CA GLY A 111 15.96 -15.51 -13.57
C GLY A 111 15.75 -14.61 -12.33
N ALA A 112 15.16 -13.44 -12.49
CA ALA A 112 14.85 -12.52 -11.40
C ALA A 112 13.38 -12.04 -11.47
N VAL A 113 12.81 -11.71 -10.31
CA VAL A 113 11.45 -11.16 -10.23
C VAL A 113 11.45 -9.70 -10.70
N GLU A 114 10.72 -9.40 -11.78
CA GLU A 114 10.50 -8.04 -12.25
C GLU A 114 9.33 -7.34 -11.53
N THR A 115 8.19 -8.02 -11.49
CA THR A 115 6.99 -7.51 -10.83
C THR A 115 6.33 -8.59 -9.98
N VAL A 116 5.55 -8.14 -9.01
CA VAL A 116 4.76 -9.01 -8.14
C VAL A 116 3.30 -8.59 -8.19
N ARG A 117 2.41 -9.53 -8.52
CA ARG A 117 0.96 -9.37 -8.42
C ARG A 117 0.51 -9.85 -7.06
N VAL A 118 -0.32 -9.06 -6.39
CA VAL A 118 -0.85 -9.33 -5.03
C VAL A 118 -2.37 -9.29 -5.06
N CYS A 119 -3.03 -10.29 -4.47
CA CYS A 119 -4.47 -10.24 -4.22
C CYS A 119 -4.75 -9.29 -3.05
N MET A 120 -5.39 -8.16 -3.36
CA MET A 120 -5.72 -7.13 -2.37
C MET A 120 -7.03 -7.41 -1.63
N GLY A 121 -7.85 -8.33 -2.12
CA GLY A 121 -9.17 -8.68 -1.59
C GLY A 121 -10.29 -7.93 -2.30
N SER A 122 -11.47 -7.95 -1.70
CA SER A 122 -12.68 -7.32 -2.26
C SER A 122 -12.83 -5.88 -1.78
N PRO A 123 -13.28 -4.94 -2.64
CA PRO A 123 -13.62 -3.59 -2.21
C PRO A 123 -14.92 -3.62 -1.41
N GLU A 124 -14.96 -2.89 -0.31
CA GLU A 124 -16.15 -2.71 0.51
C GLU A 124 -16.64 -1.26 0.43
N PHE A 125 -17.89 -1.06 -0.03
CA PHE A 125 -18.45 0.26 -0.27
C PHE A 125 -19.48 0.71 0.79
N ARG A 126 -19.88 -0.16 1.71
CA ARG A 126 -20.84 0.18 2.76
C ARG A 126 -20.23 1.16 3.78
N PRO A 127 -20.87 2.32 4.04
CA PRO A 127 -20.32 3.37 4.91
C PRO A 127 -19.90 2.87 6.29
N GLU A 128 -20.69 1.98 6.91
CA GLU A 128 -20.40 1.43 8.24
C GLU A 128 -19.18 0.50 8.28
N LYS A 129 -18.77 -0.01 7.12
CA LYS A 129 -17.58 -0.87 6.97
C LYS A 129 -16.32 -0.10 6.54
N ILE A 130 -16.48 1.17 6.14
CA ILE A 130 -15.34 2.00 5.70
C ILE A 130 -14.57 2.66 6.86
N PRO A 131 -15.02 3.13 8.01
CA PRO A 131 -16.21 3.73 8.54
C PRO A 131 -16.41 5.19 8.08
N VAL A 132 -17.58 5.51 7.57
CA VAL A 132 -17.97 6.85 7.17
C VAL A 132 -19.26 7.24 7.92
N ALA A 133 -19.33 8.45 8.45
CA ALA A 133 -20.48 8.96 9.18
C ALA A 133 -21.60 9.40 8.21
N ALA A 134 -22.15 8.45 7.46
CA ALA A 134 -23.22 8.67 6.50
C ALA A 134 -24.20 7.49 6.52
N ALA A 135 -25.46 7.77 6.18
CA ALA A 135 -26.48 6.76 5.96
C ALA A 135 -26.53 6.37 4.47
N GLY A 136 -27.03 5.15 4.19
CA GLY A 136 -27.19 4.64 2.82
C GLY A 136 -26.36 3.40 2.55
N GLU A 137 -26.50 2.86 1.35
CA GLU A 137 -25.81 1.63 0.92
C GLU A 137 -24.35 1.89 0.51
N THR A 138 -24.05 3.10 0.05
CA THR A 138 -22.70 3.51 -0.39
C THR A 138 -22.48 4.99 -0.09
N PHE A 139 -21.21 5.40 -0.05
CA PHE A 139 -20.80 6.80 0.04
C PHE A 139 -20.06 7.18 -1.25
N LEU A 140 -20.82 7.32 -2.34
CA LEU A 140 -20.30 7.64 -3.68
C LEU A 140 -20.82 9.02 -4.12
N GLU A 141 -19.92 9.82 -4.71
CA GLU A 141 -20.17 11.15 -5.26
C GLU A 141 -20.93 12.08 -4.28
N GLN A 142 -20.53 12.04 -3.01
CA GLN A 142 -21.15 12.87 -1.97
C GLN A 142 -20.38 14.18 -1.79
N PRO A 143 -21.10 15.32 -1.63
CA PRO A 143 -20.48 16.60 -1.34
C PRO A 143 -20.01 16.66 0.12
N ILE A 144 -18.80 17.17 0.33
CA ILE A 144 -18.28 17.58 1.65
C ILE A 144 -17.66 18.97 1.55
N ASP A 145 -17.69 19.74 2.63
CA ASP A 145 -17.02 21.05 2.70
C ASP A 145 -15.64 20.91 3.31
N VAL A 146 -14.59 21.20 2.54
CA VAL A 146 -13.21 21.19 3.02
C VAL A 146 -12.63 22.59 2.82
N LEU A 147 -12.29 23.27 3.94
CA LEU A 147 -11.72 24.62 3.94
C LEU A 147 -12.60 25.68 3.24
N GLY A 148 -13.94 25.52 3.28
CA GLY A 148 -14.89 26.43 2.65
C GLY A 148 -15.10 26.18 1.14
N GLU A 149 -14.58 25.09 0.61
CA GLU A 149 -14.78 24.64 -0.76
C GLU A 149 -15.55 23.31 -0.76
N THR A 150 -16.57 23.19 -1.62
CA THR A 150 -17.33 21.94 -1.76
C THR A 150 -16.58 20.97 -2.66
N TRP A 151 -16.27 19.79 -2.15
CA TRP A 151 -15.62 18.69 -2.87
C TRP A 151 -16.57 17.53 -3.03
N THR A 152 -16.55 16.90 -4.20
CA THR A 152 -17.28 15.64 -4.42
C THR A 152 -16.36 14.46 -4.13
N VAL A 153 -16.76 13.63 -3.18
CA VAL A 153 -15.95 12.51 -2.69
C VAL A 153 -16.68 11.19 -2.75
N SER A 154 -15.91 10.11 -2.84
CA SER A 154 -16.42 8.74 -2.75
C SER A 154 -15.53 7.95 -1.80
N SER A 155 -16.11 6.99 -1.08
CA SER A 155 -15.32 6.18 -0.12
C SER A 155 -15.43 4.69 -0.38
N VAL A 156 -14.33 3.99 -0.09
CA VAL A 156 -14.20 2.54 -0.19
C VAL A 156 -13.21 2.04 0.87
N ASN A 157 -13.39 0.80 1.32
CA ASN A 157 -12.41 0.11 2.14
C ASN A 157 -11.74 -0.98 1.29
N THR A 158 -10.42 -0.92 1.16
CA THR A 158 -9.56 -1.91 0.47
C THR A 158 -8.54 -2.54 1.44
N GLY A 159 -8.98 -2.73 2.69
CA GLY A 159 -8.19 -3.17 3.84
C GLY A 159 -8.02 -2.06 4.90
N ASN A 160 -8.23 -0.81 4.52
CA ASN A 160 -8.31 0.37 5.36
C ASN A 160 -9.20 1.42 4.67
N PRO A 161 -9.65 2.48 5.39
CA PRO A 161 -10.55 3.49 4.83
C PRO A 161 -9.84 4.41 3.84
N HIS A 162 -10.48 4.60 2.68
CA HIS A 162 -10.06 5.49 1.61
C HIS A 162 -11.17 6.43 1.17
N CYS A 163 -10.79 7.67 0.89
CA CYS A 163 -11.61 8.70 0.30
C CYS A 163 -10.99 9.11 -1.05
N VAL A 164 -11.75 8.98 -2.11
CA VAL A 164 -11.34 9.32 -3.48
C VAL A 164 -12.05 10.58 -3.93
N THR A 165 -11.30 11.54 -4.43
CA THR A 165 -11.81 12.76 -5.07
C THR A 165 -11.13 13.00 -6.41
N TYR A 166 -11.84 13.61 -7.37
CA TYR A 166 -11.31 13.85 -8.71
C TYR A 166 -10.85 15.29 -8.86
N VAL A 167 -9.75 15.46 -9.58
CA VAL A 167 -9.11 16.74 -9.85
C VAL A 167 -8.61 16.78 -11.30
N ASP A 168 -8.51 17.98 -11.88
CA ASP A 168 -8.00 18.17 -13.23
C ASP A 168 -6.47 17.97 -13.32
N ASP A 169 -5.74 18.36 -12.27
CA ASP A 169 -4.29 18.18 -12.16
C ASP A 169 -3.93 17.80 -10.70
N ALA A 170 -3.61 16.54 -10.49
CA ALA A 170 -3.22 16.05 -9.18
C ALA A 170 -1.91 16.67 -8.67
N MET A 171 -1.03 17.11 -9.57
CA MET A 171 0.28 17.64 -9.22
C MET A 171 0.25 19.11 -8.79
N ALA A 172 -0.79 19.88 -9.19
CA ALA A 172 -0.93 21.30 -8.86
C ALA A 172 -1.46 21.57 -7.45
N LEU A 173 -1.85 20.55 -6.68
CA LEU A 173 -2.50 20.69 -5.38
C LEU A 173 -1.55 21.18 -4.28
N ASP A 174 -2.03 22.11 -3.44
CA ASP A 174 -1.37 22.51 -2.18
C ASP A 174 -1.63 21.43 -1.10
N PHE A 175 -0.91 20.33 -1.23
CA PHE A 175 -1.09 19.12 -0.44
C PHE A 175 -0.92 19.31 1.06
N PRO A 176 0.10 20.06 1.56
CA PRO A 176 0.25 20.32 2.98
C PRO A 176 -0.95 21.05 3.60
N ARG A 177 -1.69 21.85 2.81
CA ARG A 177 -2.87 22.56 3.27
C ARG A 177 -4.12 21.69 3.26
N ILE A 178 -4.37 21.00 2.12
CA ILE A 178 -5.64 20.28 1.94
C ILE A 178 -5.64 18.88 2.56
N GLY A 179 -4.52 18.17 2.53
CA GLY A 179 -4.41 16.78 3.00
C GLY A 179 -4.88 16.60 4.44
N PRO A 180 -4.35 17.36 5.42
CA PRO A 180 -4.80 17.25 6.81
C PRO A 180 -6.28 17.60 6.99
N ALA A 181 -6.82 18.54 6.21
CA ALA A 181 -8.21 18.95 6.30
C ALA A 181 -9.18 17.84 5.84
N PHE A 182 -8.81 17.12 4.78
CA PHE A 182 -9.55 15.92 4.36
C PHE A 182 -9.40 14.77 5.35
N GLU A 183 -8.16 14.43 5.76
CA GLU A 183 -7.89 13.33 6.68
C GLU A 183 -8.73 13.42 7.95
N ASN A 184 -8.85 14.63 8.50
CA ASN A 184 -9.53 14.90 9.78
C ASN A 184 -10.97 15.40 9.60
N HIS A 185 -11.55 15.30 8.40
CA HIS A 185 -12.91 15.74 8.16
C HIS A 185 -13.91 14.93 9.01
N ALA A 186 -14.94 15.58 9.56
CA ALA A 186 -15.91 14.99 10.48
C ALA A 186 -16.68 13.78 9.90
N VAL A 187 -16.79 13.70 8.58
CA VAL A 187 -17.41 12.54 7.91
C VAL A 187 -16.57 11.25 8.06
N PHE A 188 -15.29 11.35 8.41
CA PHE A 188 -14.37 10.23 8.64
C PHE A 188 -14.00 10.10 10.12
N PRO A 189 -14.85 9.53 10.98
CA PRO A 189 -14.62 9.49 12.44
C PRO A 189 -13.35 8.70 12.84
N ALA A 190 -12.90 7.77 12.01
CA ALA A 190 -11.64 7.03 12.18
C ALA A 190 -10.50 7.60 11.32
N ARG A 191 -10.66 8.79 10.75
CA ARG A 191 -9.84 9.36 9.69
C ARG A 191 -9.75 8.45 8.45
N ALA A 192 -9.30 8.96 7.32
CA ALA A 192 -9.16 8.20 6.09
C ALA A 192 -7.84 8.55 5.38
N ASN A 193 -7.42 7.67 4.48
CA ASN A 193 -6.45 8.02 3.44
C ASN A 193 -7.21 8.74 2.32
N ILE A 194 -6.57 9.68 1.66
CA ILE A 194 -7.22 10.51 0.62
C ILE A 194 -6.45 10.36 -0.68
N GLU A 195 -7.15 9.93 -1.71
CA GLU A 195 -6.65 9.80 -3.07
C GLU A 195 -7.21 10.94 -3.94
N PHE A 196 -6.32 11.82 -4.39
CA PHE A 196 -6.64 12.83 -5.39
C PHE A 196 -6.32 12.27 -6.76
N VAL A 197 -7.36 12.01 -7.55
CA VAL A 197 -7.30 11.25 -8.79
C VAL A 197 -7.53 12.16 -9.99
N GLU A 198 -6.57 12.19 -10.88
CA GLU A 198 -6.69 12.71 -12.24
C GLU A 198 -6.93 11.52 -13.18
N VAL A 199 -8.05 11.51 -13.89
CA VAL A 199 -8.35 10.50 -14.90
C VAL A 199 -7.69 10.96 -16.21
N VAL A 200 -6.58 10.33 -16.57
CA VAL A 200 -5.82 10.68 -17.79
C VAL A 200 -6.51 10.10 -19.02
N ASP A 201 -6.92 8.84 -18.93
CA ASP A 201 -7.71 8.12 -19.94
C ASP A 201 -8.39 6.88 -19.30
N ASP A 202 -9.07 6.07 -20.13
CA ASP A 202 -9.81 4.88 -19.67
C ASP A 202 -8.95 3.82 -18.99
N HIS A 203 -7.62 3.89 -19.11
CA HIS A 203 -6.66 2.90 -18.64
C HIS A 203 -5.52 3.52 -17.82
N THR A 204 -5.57 4.84 -17.55
CA THR A 204 -4.50 5.55 -16.86
C THR A 204 -5.07 6.54 -15.85
N LEU A 205 -4.70 6.36 -14.58
CA LEU A 205 -5.00 7.28 -13.49
C LEU A 205 -3.70 7.89 -12.97
N ARG A 206 -3.69 9.20 -12.69
CA ARG A 206 -2.60 9.83 -11.94
C ARG A 206 -3.10 10.14 -10.54
N VAL A 207 -2.38 9.69 -9.52
CA VAL A 207 -2.85 9.73 -8.14
C VAL A 207 -1.79 10.34 -7.23
N ARG A 208 -2.21 11.30 -6.39
CA ARG A 208 -1.48 11.68 -5.19
C ARG A 208 -2.25 11.23 -3.97
N VAL A 209 -1.51 10.76 -2.98
CA VAL A 209 -2.08 10.17 -1.76
C VAL A 209 -1.64 10.95 -0.53
N TRP A 210 -2.62 11.27 0.33
CA TRP A 210 -2.38 11.67 1.71
C TRP A 210 -2.77 10.52 2.62
N GLU A 211 -1.78 9.85 3.22
CA GLU A 211 -2.03 8.70 4.07
C GLU A 211 -2.36 9.09 5.51
N ARG A 212 -3.33 8.43 6.08
CA ARG A 212 -3.78 8.60 7.46
C ARG A 212 -2.62 8.42 8.44
N GLY A 213 -2.25 9.49 9.12
CA GLY A 213 -1.18 9.52 10.12
C GLY A 213 0.24 9.60 9.57
N SER A 214 0.42 9.53 8.25
CA SER A 214 1.75 9.58 7.60
C SER A 214 1.94 10.80 6.72
N GLY A 215 0.84 11.45 6.29
CA GLY A 215 0.90 12.56 5.37
C GLY A 215 1.09 12.12 3.91
N GLU A 216 1.65 13.00 3.07
CA GLU A 216 1.92 12.66 1.68
C GLU A 216 3.00 11.59 1.56
N THR A 217 2.69 10.49 0.87
CA THR A 217 3.65 9.42 0.56
C THR A 217 3.91 9.34 -0.94
N LEU A 218 4.99 8.65 -1.32
CA LEU A 218 5.35 8.47 -2.72
C LEU A 218 4.45 7.45 -3.42
N ALA A 219 3.94 6.46 -2.68
CA ALA A 219 3.06 5.43 -3.23
C ALA A 219 2.28 4.71 -2.12
N CYS A 220 0.98 4.56 -2.30
CA CYS A 220 0.10 3.76 -1.46
C CYS A 220 -0.56 2.64 -2.28
N GLY A 221 -0.29 1.38 -1.96
CA GLY A 221 -0.85 0.24 -2.68
C GLY A 221 -2.37 0.12 -2.50
N THR A 222 -2.86 0.24 -1.26
CA THR A 222 -4.31 0.23 -0.96
C THR A 222 -5.01 1.45 -1.54
N GLY A 223 -4.35 2.63 -1.53
CA GLY A 223 -4.87 3.85 -2.14
C GLY A 223 -5.01 3.74 -3.66
N SER A 224 -4.01 3.18 -4.35
CA SER A 224 -4.09 2.90 -5.80
C SER A 224 -5.24 1.94 -6.11
N THR A 225 -5.41 0.92 -5.26
CA THR A 225 -6.49 -0.06 -5.38
C THR A 225 -7.85 0.60 -5.16
N ALA A 226 -7.97 1.52 -4.19
CA ALA A 226 -9.17 2.30 -3.91
C ALA A 226 -9.49 3.26 -5.06
N ALA A 227 -8.49 3.95 -5.60
CA ALA A 227 -8.64 4.85 -6.75
C ALA A 227 -9.25 4.13 -7.95
N LEU A 228 -8.69 2.95 -8.34
CA LEU A 228 -9.29 2.17 -9.41
C LEU A 228 -10.71 1.70 -9.06
N ALA A 229 -10.91 1.12 -7.87
CA ALA A 229 -12.20 0.53 -7.50
C ALA A 229 -13.34 1.57 -7.57
N VAL A 230 -13.10 2.77 -7.07
CA VAL A 230 -14.09 3.88 -7.15
C VAL A 230 -14.26 4.34 -8.59
N THR A 231 -13.17 4.59 -9.31
CA THR A 231 -13.21 5.14 -10.69
C THR A 231 -13.93 4.18 -11.65
N ALA A 232 -13.63 2.88 -11.56
CA ALA A 232 -14.28 1.85 -12.36
C ALA A 232 -15.76 1.63 -11.95
N ARG A 233 -16.09 1.77 -10.66
CA ARG A 233 -17.48 1.67 -10.20
C ARG A 233 -18.33 2.83 -10.70
N LEU A 234 -17.76 4.01 -10.84
CA LEU A 234 -18.42 5.19 -11.38
C LEU A 234 -18.41 5.23 -12.92
N GLY A 235 -17.81 4.24 -13.59
CA GLY A 235 -17.74 4.17 -15.05
C GLY A 235 -16.82 5.25 -15.66
N LYS A 236 -15.86 5.76 -14.90
CA LYS A 236 -14.91 6.79 -15.34
C LYS A 236 -13.60 6.18 -15.91
N CYS A 237 -13.39 4.87 -15.74
CA CYS A 237 -12.35 4.08 -16.41
C CYS A 237 -12.78 2.62 -16.53
N GLY A 238 -11.95 1.79 -17.19
CA GLY A 238 -12.14 0.34 -17.27
C GLY A 238 -11.92 -0.38 -15.92
N ASP A 239 -12.08 -1.71 -15.93
CA ASP A 239 -11.87 -2.53 -14.75
C ASP A 239 -10.38 -2.76 -14.44
N GLU A 240 -9.49 -2.23 -15.26
CA GLU A 240 -8.04 -2.22 -15.02
C GLU A 240 -7.43 -0.91 -15.49
N ALA A 241 -6.42 -0.43 -14.76
CA ALA A 241 -5.68 0.78 -15.12
C ALA A 241 -4.27 0.77 -14.54
N ASP A 242 -3.38 1.48 -15.23
CA ASP A 242 -2.09 1.90 -14.70
C ASP A 242 -2.30 3.12 -13.80
N VAL A 243 -1.87 3.01 -12.56
CA VAL A 243 -1.92 4.10 -11.57
C VAL A 243 -0.53 4.71 -11.44
N LEU A 244 -0.40 5.94 -11.94
CA LEU A 244 0.84 6.71 -11.91
C LEU A 244 0.92 7.46 -10.57
N LEU A 245 1.94 7.13 -9.79
CA LEU A 245 2.23 7.70 -8.48
C LEU A 245 3.55 8.48 -8.53
N ARG A 246 3.83 9.30 -7.54
CA ARG A 246 5.12 10.00 -7.44
C ARG A 246 6.32 9.04 -7.36
N GLY A 247 6.13 7.89 -6.72
CA GLY A 247 7.17 6.88 -6.52
C GLY A 247 7.27 5.82 -7.62
N GLY A 248 6.36 5.81 -8.60
CA GLY A 248 6.36 4.83 -9.68
C GLY A 248 4.96 4.48 -10.17
N LYS A 249 4.85 3.36 -10.86
CA LYS A 249 3.62 2.89 -11.47
C LYS A 249 3.17 1.57 -10.84
N LEU A 250 1.87 1.46 -10.57
CA LEU A 250 1.19 0.22 -10.20
C LEU A 250 0.12 -0.09 -11.24
N HIS A 251 -0.02 -1.34 -11.64
CA HIS A 251 -1.14 -1.81 -12.43
C HIS A 251 -2.18 -2.41 -11.49
N ILE A 252 -3.42 -1.93 -11.53
CA ILE A 252 -4.52 -2.39 -10.72
C ILE A 252 -5.59 -3.00 -11.62
N ALA A 253 -6.11 -4.16 -11.25
CA ALA A 253 -7.20 -4.83 -11.97
C ALA A 253 -8.28 -5.30 -11.00
N TRP A 254 -9.55 -5.13 -11.37
CA TRP A 254 -10.70 -5.62 -10.64
C TRP A 254 -11.37 -6.77 -11.40
N ASP A 255 -11.18 -7.98 -10.92
CA ASP A 255 -11.97 -9.13 -11.40
C ASP A 255 -13.39 -9.03 -10.83
N ARG A 256 -14.31 -8.55 -11.68
CA ARG A 256 -15.73 -8.41 -11.29
C ARG A 256 -16.41 -9.74 -11.00
N SER A 257 -15.97 -10.82 -11.64
CA SER A 257 -16.58 -12.14 -11.50
C SER A 257 -16.34 -12.74 -10.12
N GLN A 258 -15.15 -12.51 -9.58
CA GLN A 258 -14.76 -12.94 -8.23
C GLN A 258 -14.89 -11.82 -7.19
N ASN A 259 -15.14 -10.59 -7.63
CA ASN A 259 -15.10 -9.37 -6.84
C ASN A 259 -13.76 -9.20 -6.10
N LEU A 260 -12.64 -9.47 -6.79
CA LEU A 260 -11.30 -9.37 -6.23
C LEU A 260 -10.46 -8.30 -6.96
N LEU A 261 -9.75 -7.51 -6.18
CA LEU A 261 -8.79 -6.53 -6.65
C LEU A 261 -7.38 -7.12 -6.64
N TYR A 262 -6.63 -6.83 -7.68
CA TYR A 262 -5.24 -7.24 -7.83
C TYR A 262 -4.37 -6.02 -8.08
N MET A 263 -3.22 -5.99 -7.43
CA MET A 263 -2.20 -4.96 -7.62
C MET A 263 -0.92 -5.61 -8.11
N THR A 264 -0.40 -5.14 -9.24
CA THR A 264 0.89 -5.56 -9.80
C THR A 264 1.86 -4.38 -9.79
N GLY A 265 3.07 -4.60 -9.32
CA GLY A 265 4.08 -3.55 -9.30
C GLY A 265 5.49 -4.06 -9.08
N PRO A 266 6.48 -3.18 -9.26
CA PRO A 266 7.88 -3.52 -9.08
C PRO A 266 8.25 -3.65 -7.59
N ALA A 267 9.37 -4.31 -7.38
CA ALA A 267 10.12 -4.32 -6.13
C ALA A 267 11.62 -4.31 -6.47
N ALA A 268 12.42 -3.61 -5.69
CA ALA A 268 13.84 -3.48 -5.99
C ALA A 268 14.72 -3.62 -4.73
N PHE A 269 15.83 -4.33 -4.88
CA PHE A 269 16.94 -4.29 -3.93
C PHE A 269 17.62 -2.94 -4.03
N VAL A 270 18.07 -2.40 -2.89
CA VAL A 270 18.85 -1.16 -2.84
C VAL A 270 20.29 -1.51 -2.43
N PHE A 271 20.46 -2.14 -1.27
CA PHE A 271 21.75 -2.66 -0.80
C PHE A 271 21.58 -3.68 0.31
N ASP A 272 22.63 -4.47 0.53
CA ASP A 272 22.77 -5.34 1.70
C ASP A 272 23.74 -4.72 2.71
N GLY A 273 23.55 -5.02 3.99
CA GLY A 273 24.40 -4.49 5.04
C GLY A 273 24.41 -5.33 6.31
N THR A 274 25.28 -4.92 7.24
CA THR A 274 25.35 -5.50 8.59
C THR A 274 25.25 -4.39 9.63
N VAL A 275 24.48 -4.63 10.68
CA VAL A 275 24.32 -3.68 11.79
C VAL A 275 24.35 -4.38 13.13
N THR A 276 24.87 -3.71 14.16
CA THR A 276 24.76 -4.13 15.56
C THR A 276 23.47 -3.61 16.17
N LEU A 277 22.64 -4.49 16.74
CA LEU A 277 21.41 -4.12 17.45
C LEU A 277 21.68 -3.61 18.85
#